data_78008d7381b01d556dd18bd9cdf62873
#
_entry.id   78008d7381b01d556dd18bd9cdf62873
#
_cell.length_a   1.000
_cell.length_b   1.000
_cell.length_c   1.000
_cell.angle_alpha   90.00
_cell.angle_beta   90.00
_cell.angle_gamma   90.00
#
_symmetry.space_group_name_H-M   'P 1'
#
loop_
_entity.id
_entity.type
_entity.pdbx_description
1 polymer ?
#
loop_
_entity_poly.entity_id
_entity_poly.type
_entity_poly.pdbx_seq_one_letter_code
_entity_poly.pdbx_strand_id
1 'polypeptide(L)'
;MSGIVARSALDAGNLLGEGVLWCPRAQALYWTDIQASTLWRHRPADGATDTWPMPERLASFALCEDDDWLLLGLATRLSFFHLPSGALEPLCEVEAELPTRLNDGVCDREGRFVFGTLHEPRDGGPKQPVGSFYRFDADLSLHRLDLGHVAISNSLAFSPDGRTMYFCDSPRRVIQRCAYAVDGSVGVAEDWLDLRAIDGEPDGSTVDAEGGLWNAQWGMGRVVRYTPDGRQDLVVSVPARQPTRPALGGAALDTLYITSARDGLSAQARRDDPQAGHLFSAASPVQGLPEPRFAGMPRSADVRERRDSPQASSPTTPPCGAPSTRSQP
;
A
#
# COMPACT_ATOMS: atom_id res chain seq x y z
N MET A 1 -20.24 20.25 -17.27
CA MET A 1 -20.37 19.19 -16.26
C MET A 1 -19.83 19.76 -14.95
N SER A 2 -20.63 19.77 -13.87
CA SER A 2 -20.14 20.20 -12.56
C SER A 2 -19.08 19.17 -12.10
N GLY A 3 -17.83 19.62 -11.99
CA GLY A 3 -16.73 18.75 -11.52
C GLY A 3 -16.97 18.31 -10.08
N ILE A 4 -16.53 17.10 -9.74
CA ILE A 4 -16.50 16.61 -8.35
C ILE A 4 -15.41 17.40 -7.61
N VAL A 5 -15.73 17.89 -6.41
CA VAL A 5 -14.77 18.60 -5.56
C VAL A 5 -14.63 17.82 -4.24
N ALA A 6 -13.42 17.42 -3.92
CA ALA A 6 -13.10 16.78 -2.64
C ALA A 6 -13.17 17.82 -1.50
N ARG A 7 -13.47 17.35 -0.30
CA ARG A 7 -13.51 18.16 0.92
C ARG A 7 -12.53 17.58 1.94
N SER A 8 -11.98 18.43 2.78
CA SER A 8 -11.16 17.97 3.90
C SER A 8 -11.98 17.05 4.80
N ALA A 9 -11.54 15.82 4.96
CA ALA A 9 -12.10 14.83 5.87
C ALA A 9 -11.38 14.90 7.24
N LEU A 10 -10.07 15.19 7.22
CA LEU A 10 -9.26 15.35 8.42
C LEU A 10 -8.10 16.31 8.14
N ASP A 11 -7.89 17.29 9.05
CA ASP A 11 -6.67 18.09 9.08
C ASP A 11 -5.55 17.25 9.76
N ALA A 12 -4.91 16.40 8.98
CA ALA A 12 -3.81 15.57 9.44
C ALA A 12 -2.47 16.32 9.46
N GLY A 13 -2.36 17.40 8.68
CA GLY A 13 -1.14 18.22 8.59
C GLY A 13 0.09 17.43 8.13
N ASN A 14 -0.10 16.38 7.33
CA ASN A 14 0.98 15.48 6.90
C ASN A 14 2.05 16.24 6.10
N LEU A 15 3.31 15.91 6.36
CA LEU A 15 4.41 16.36 5.50
C LEU A 15 4.32 15.68 4.14
N LEU A 16 4.22 14.36 4.15
CA LEU A 16 4.04 13.54 2.95
C LEU A 16 3.05 12.43 3.28
N GLY A 17 1.74 12.76 3.28
CA GLY A 17 0.67 11.80 3.45
C GLY A 17 0.60 10.89 2.23
N GLU A 18 0.66 9.55 2.43
CA GLU A 18 0.76 8.58 1.36
C GLU A 18 0.11 7.24 1.70
N GLY A 19 -0.04 6.37 0.70
CA GLY A 19 -0.40 4.98 0.91
C GLY A 19 -1.78 4.78 1.53
N VAL A 20 -2.75 5.71 1.32
CA VAL A 20 -4.08 5.55 1.91
C VAL A 20 -4.77 4.29 1.38
N LEU A 21 -5.36 3.53 2.31
CA LEU A 21 -6.21 2.38 2.02
C LEU A 21 -7.38 2.30 3.00
N TRP A 22 -8.45 1.63 2.58
CA TRP A 22 -9.63 1.36 3.40
C TRP A 22 -9.60 -0.07 3.92
N CYS A 23 -9.78 -0.25 5.23
CA CYS A 23 -9.98 -1.56 5.86
C CYS A 23 -11.47 -1.80 6.10
N PRO A 24 -12.15 -2.67 5.33
CA PRO A 24 -13.58 -2.94 5.53
C PRO A 24 -13.88 -3.62 6.87
N ARG A 25 -12.96 -4.43 7.43
CA ARG A 25 -13.16 -5.10 8.73
C ARG A 25 -13.14 -4.09 9.88
N ALA A 26 -12.17 -3.17 9.87
CA ALA A 26 -12.04 -2.14 10.89
C ALA A 26 -12.92 -0.91 10.64
N GLN A 27 -13.56 -0.79 9.47
CA GLN A 27 -14.28 0.42 9.00
C GLN A 27 -13.42 1.68 9.18
N ALA A 28 -12.15 1.59 8.79
CA ALA A 28 -11.14 2.61 9.03
C ALA A 28 -10.23 2.81 7.82
N LEU A 29 -9.74 4.03 7.70
CA LEU A 29 -8.65 4.39 6.81
C LEU A 29 -7.32 4.17 7.51
N TYR A 30 -6.33 3.71 6.76
CA TYR A 30 -4.93 3.70 7.16
C TYR A 30 -4.11 4.45 6.12
N TRP A 31 -3.10 5.18 6.53
CA TRP A 31 -2.13 5.84 5.65
C TRP A 31 -0.84 6.13 6.41
N THR A 32 0.17 6.57 5.69
CA THR A 32 1.45 6.99 6.27
C THR A 32 1.69 8.48 6.07
N ASP A 33 2.39 9.12 6.99
CA ASP A 33 3.19 10.32 6.74
C ASP A 33 4.64 9.87 6.61
N ILE A 34 5.11 9.73 5.38
CA ILE A 34 6.45 9.17 5.10
C ILE A 34 7.52 10.02 5.79
N GLN A 35 7.49 11.34 5.64
CA GLN A 35 8.53 12.22 6.17
C GLN A 35 8.48 12.36 7.69
N ALA A 36 7.30 12.23 8.29
CA ALA A 36 7.16 12.20 9.74
C ALA A 36 7.35 10.80 10.35
N SER A 37 7.59 9.77 9.53
CA SER A 37 7.73 8.36 9.98
C SER A 37 6.56 7.93 10.85
N THR A 38 5.33 8.16 10.40
CA THR A 38 4.12 7.92 11.20
C THR A 38 3.09 7.13 10.41
N LEU A 39 2.60 6.04 11.00
CA LEU A 39 1.41 5.34 10.54
C LEU A 39 0.17 5.99 11.18
N TRP A 40 -0.87 6.17 10.40
CA TRP A 40 -2.15 6.74 10.80
C TRP A 40 -3.28 5.74 10.62
N ARG A 41 -4.27 5.78 11.51
CA ARG A 41 -5.58 5.14 11.36
C ARG A 41 -6.67 6.14 11.73
N HIS A 42 -7.71 6.24 10.90
CA HIS A 42 -8.87 7.10 11.16
C HIS A 42 -10.16 6.35 10.89
N ARG A 43 -11.09 6.45 11.83
CA ARG A 43 -12.45 5.92 11.69
C ARG A 43 -13.41 7.07 11.40
N PRO A 44 -13.94 7.20 10.16
CA PRO A 44 -14.81 8.32 9.80
C PRO A 44 -16.13 8.33 10.57
N ALA A 45 -16.62 7.17 11.07
CA ALA A 45 -17.89 7.06 11.76
C ALA A 45 -17.93 7.77 13.12
N ASP A 46 -16.82 7.78 13.85
CA ASP A 46 -16.71 8.38 15.19
C ASP A 46 -15.61 9.47 15.27
N GLY A 47 -14.87 9.69 14.18
CA GLY A 47 -13.79 10.65 14.11
C GLY A 47 -12.51 10.24 14.85
N ALA A 48 -12.47 9.02 15.43
CA ALA A 48 -11.32 8.59 16.20
C ALA A 48 -10.09 8.39 15.28
N THR A 49 -8.95 8.84 15.78
CA THR A 49 -7.68 8.78 15.06
C THR A 49 -6.59 8.26 15.98
N ASP A 50 -5.86 7.26 15.50
CA ASP A 50 -4.69 6.69 16.17
C ASP A 50 -3.46 6.91 15.32
N THR A 51 -2.30 7.02 15.97
CA THR A 51 -1.00 7.15 15.28
C THR A 51 0.07 6.30 15.95
N TRP A 52 0.98 5.77 15.15
CA TRP A 52 2.14 5.02 15.63
C TRP A 52 3.41 5.60 15.00
N PRO A 53 4.37 6.06 15.82
CA PRO A 53 5.68 6.46 15.31
C PRO A 53 6.45 5.23 14.85
N MET A 54 7.12 5.35 13.70
CA MET A 54 7.95 4.30 13.12
C MET A 54 9.44 4.61 13.32
N PRO A 55 10.31 3.58 13.40
CA PRO A 55 11.75 3.80 13.65
C PRO A 55 12.48 4.44 12.45
N GLU A 56 11.87 4.36 11.27
CA GLU A 56 12.32 4.98 10.04
C GLU A 56 11.10 5.33 9.17
N ARG A 57 11.30 6.04 8.06
CA ARG A 57 10.20 6.42 7.17
C ARG A 57 9.43 5.20 6.71
N LEU A 58 8.12 5.22 6.91
CA LEU A 58 7.19 4.22 6.41
C LEU A 58 6.71 4.65 5.04
N ALA A 59 7.14 3.97 4.00
CA ALA A 59 6.84 4.33 2.62
C ALA A 59 5.47 3.81 2.16
N SER A 60 5.20 2.55 2.43
CA SER A 60 3.97 1.85 2.07
C SER A 60 3.73 0.69 3.04
N PHE A 61 2.56 0.09 3.00
CA PHE A 61 2.19 -1.02 3.87
C PHE A 61 1.03 -1.82 3.29
N ALA A 62 0.79 -3.00 3.84
CA ALA A 62 -0.36 -3.82 3.55
C ALA A 62 -1.05 -4.29 4.83
N LEU A 63 -2.38 -4.43 4.78
CA LEU A 63 -3.14 -5.16 5.78
C LEU A 63 -2.79 -6.65 5.66
N CYS A 64 -2.58 -7.34 6.78
CA CYS A 64 -2.44 -8.79 6.80
C CYS A 64 -3.79 -9.49 6.99
N GLU A 65 -3.85 -10.81 6.79
CA GLU A 65 -5.07 -11.58 7.05
C GLU A 65 -5.49 -11.51 8.53
N ASP A 66 -4.54 -11.51 9.45
CA ASP A 66 -4.77 -11.20 10.86
C ASP A 66 -4.85 -9.68 11.03
N ASP A 67 -5.98 -9.19 11.57
CA ASP A 67 -6.27 -7.75 11.72
C ASP A 67 -5.35 -7.03 12.70
N ASP A 68 -4.63 -7.76 13.56
CA ASP A 68 -3.65 -7.19 14.48
C ASP A 68 -2.29 -6.91 13.82
N TRP A 69 -2.09 -7.33 12.59
CA TRP A 69 -0.81 -7.23 11.92
C TRP A 69 -0.87 -6.42 10.61
N LEU A 70 0.21 -5.70 10.36
CA LEU A 70 0.51 -5.05 9.08
C LEU A 70 1.85 -5.54 8.55
N LEU A 71 2.00 -5.64 7.24
CA LEU A 71 3.30 -5.68 6.58
C LEU A 71 3.71 -4.25 6.24
N LEU A 72 4.86 -3.82 6.72
CA LEU A 72 5.41 -2.47 6.49
C LEU A 72 6.53 -2.50 5.47
N GLY A 73 6.47 -1.58 4.50
CA GLY A 73 7.58 -1.17 3.65
C GLY A 73 8.24 0.07 4.26
N LEU A 74 9.21 -0.15 5.14
CA LEU A 74 10.03 0.90 5.73
C LEU A 74 11.05 1.43 4.70
N ALA A 75 11.78 2.49 5.03
CA ALA A 75 12.70 3.09 4.07
C ALA A 75 13.72 2.09 3.51
N THR A 76 14.23 1.17 4.34
CA THR A 76 15.33 0.27 3.99
C THR A 76 14.97 -1.23 4.01
N ARG A 77 13.78 -1.59 4.52
CA ARG A 77 13.44 -3.00 4.78
C ARG A 77 11.94 -3.24 4.83
N LEU A 78 11.56 -4.50 4.77
CA LEU A 78 10.25 -5.00 5.12
C LEU A 78 10.23 -5.46 6.59
N SER A 79 9.08 -5.26 7.26
CA SER A 79 8.87 -5.70 8.65
C SER A 79 7.39 -6.00 8.86
N PHE A 80 7.05 -6.99 9.68
CA PHE A 80 5.72 -7.04 10.27
C PHE A 80 5.60 -6.07 11.45
N PHE A 81 4.41 -5.55 11.65
CA PHE A 81 4.07 -4.63 12.74
C PHE A 81 2.81 -5.09 13.45
N HIS A 82 2.90 -5.31 14.75
CA HIS A 82 1.77 -5.69 15.60
C HIS A 82 1.08 -4.44 16.15
N LEU A 83 -0.09 -4.10 15.62
CA LEU A 83 -0.84 -2.89 15.97
C LEU A 83 -1.09 -2.72 17.48
N PRO A 84 -1.55 -3.77 18.24
CA PRO A 84 -1.84 -3.61 19.65
C PRO A 84 -0.62 -3.33 20.53
N SER A 85 0.54 -3.91 20.23
CA SER A 85 1.75 -3.77 21.07
C SER A 85 2.78 -2.79 20.51
N GLY A 86 2.68 -2.40 19.24
CA GLY A 86 3.69 -1.61 18.57
C GLY A 86 4.98 -2.38 18.26
N ALA A 87 4.98 -3.70 18.40
CA ALA A 87 6.16 -4.55 18.15
C ALA A 87 6.44 -4.67 16.66
N LEU A 88 7.72 -4.65 16.29
CA LEU A 88 8.22 -4.88 14.94
C LEU A 88 8.91 -6.23 14.86
N GLU A 89 8.63 -6.98 13.80
CA GLU A 89 9.33 -8.22 13.43
C GLU A 89 10.02 -7.99 12.07
N PRO A 90 11.35 -7.68 12.08
CA PRO A 90 12.09 -7.42 10.83
C PRO A 90 12.15 -8.66 9.93
N LEU A 91 12.05 -8.44 8.61
CA LEU A 91 12.04 -9.52 7.61
C LEU A 91 13.29 -9.51 6.74
N CYS A 92 13.41 -8.55 5.84
CA CYS A 92 14.54 -8.45 4.92
C CYS A 92 14.86 -7.00 4.57
N GLU A 93 16.12 -6.72 4.31
CA GLU A 93 16.58 -5.45 3.74
C GLU A 93 16.34 -5.44 2.22
N VAL A 94 16.10 -4.25 1.68
CA VAL A 94 15.88 -4.02 0.25
C VAL A 94 16.91 -3.01 -0.25
N GLU A 95 17.65 -3.37 -1.30
CA GLU A 95 18.65 -2.50 -1.96
C GLU A 95 19.67 -1.87 -0.99
N ALA A 96 20.14 -2.62 0.01
CA ALA A 96 21.00 -2.12 1.09
C ALA A 96 22.26 -1.36 0.61
N GLU A 97 22.78 -1.70 -0.58
CA GLU A 97 23.98 -1.07 -1.16
C GLU A 97 23.67 0.15 -2.04
N LEU A 98 22.37 0.43 -2.32
CA LEU A 98 21.96 1.51 -3.20
C LEU A 98 21.49 2.74 -2.41
N PRO A 99 21.62 3.94 -2.96
CA PRO A 99 21.04 5.15 -2.36
C PRO A 99 19.57 5.25 -2.70
N THR A 100 18.79 4.29 -2.21
CA THR A 100 17.35 4.17 -2.48
C THR A 100 16.59 4.03 -1.17
N ARG A 101 15.29 4.26 -1.23
CA ARG A 101 14.30 3.86 -0.22
C ARG A 101 13.07 3.26 -0.87
N LEU A 102 12.30 2.50 -0.12
CA LEU A 102 10.99 2.07 -0.57
C LEU A 102 10.08 3.29 -0.81
N ASN A 103 9.11 3.12 -1.72
CA ASN A 103 8.10 4.13 -2.03
C ASN A 103 6.71 3.49 -2.14
N ASP A 104 5.99 3.65 -3.23
CA ASP A 104 4.64 3.12 -3.42
C ASP A 104 4.62 1.59 -3.33
N GLY A 105 3.53 1.04 -2.78
CA GLY A 105 3.34 -0.39 -2.64
C GLY A 105 1.89 -0.75 -2.37
N VAL A 106 1.48 -1.93 -2.88
CA VAL A 106 0.10 -2.43 -2.81
C VAL A 106 0.11 -3.97 -2.90
N CYS A 107 -0.89 -4.64 -2.33
CA CYS A 107 -1.06 -6.07 -2.60
C CYS A 107 -1.66 -6.33 -3.98
N ASP A 108 -1.18 -7.38 -4.64
CA ASP A 108 -1.86 -7.93 -5.80
C ASP A 108 -3.10 -8.74 -5.40
N ARG A 109 -3.85 -9.27 -6.39
CA ARG A 109 -5.10 -9.98 -6.11
C ARG A 109 -4.91 -11.36 -5.46
N GLU A 110 -3.69 -11.90 -5.46
CA GLU A 110 -3.29 -13.14 -4.79
C GLU A 110 -2.68 -12.89 -3.40
N GLY A 111 -2.65 -11.64 -2.91
CA GLY A 111 -2.16 -11.30 -1.58
C GLY A 111 -0.64 -11.24 -1.46
N ARG A 112 0.09 -10.98 -2.56
CA ARG A 112 1.52 -10.68 -2.54
C ARG A 112 1.73 -9.18 -2.52
N PHE A 113 2.70 -8.70 -1.75
CA PHE A 113 3.00 -7.27 -1.66
C PHE A 113 3.95 -6.86 -2.79
N VAL A 114 3.46 -5.99 -3.68
CA VAL A 114 4.24 -5.43 -4.78
C VAL A 114 4.57 -3.98 -4.44
N PHE A 115 5.84 -3.63 -4.51
CA PHE A 115 6.31 -2.30 -4.15
C PHE A 115 7.47 -1.87 -5.05
N GLY A 116 7.74 -0.58 -5.05
CA GLY A 116 8.89 -0.04 -5.75
C GLY A 116 9.78 0.77 -4.84
N THR A 117 10.97 1.08 -5.34
CA THR A 117 11.94 1.95 -4.67
C THR A 117 12.14 3.24 -5.46
N LEU A 118 12.69 4.26 -4.80
CA LEU A 118 13.09 5.49 -5.44
C LEU A 118 14.54 5.85 -5.07
N HIS A 119 15.20 6.57 -5.97
CA HIS A 119 16.54 7.10 -5.73
C HIS A 119 16.51 8.26 -4.73
N GLU A 120 17.36 8.18 -3.71
CA GLU A 120 17.66 9.30 -2.80
C GLU A 120 19.12 9.70 -2.94
N PRO A 121 19.43 10.65 -3.84
CA PRO A 121 20.81 11.08 -4.03
C PRO A 121 21.36 11.72 -2.75
N ARG A 122 22.53 11.26 -2.31
CA ARG A 122 23.17 11.73 -1.05
C ARG A 122 23.58 13.21 -1.10
N ASP A 123 23.74 13.76 -2.29
CA ASP A 123 24.10 15.16 -2.55
C ASP A 123 22.89 16.07 -2.79
N GLY A 124 21.66 15.53 -2.69
CA GLY A 124 20.41 16.25 -2.98
C GLY A 124 20.24 16.60 -4.46
N GLY A 125 21.02 15.98 -5.35
CA GLY A 125 20.91 16.15 -6.80
C GLY A 125 19.62 15.56 -7.39
N PRO A 126 19.45 15.58 -8.71
CA PRO A 126 18.29 15.05 -9.37
C PRO A 126 18.20 13.52 -9.20
N LYS A 127 16.99 13.02 -9.02
CA LYS A 127 16.74 11.58 -8.93
C LYS A 127 17.10 10.90 -10.25
N GLN A 128 17.76 9.75 -10.16
CA GLN A 128 18.19 8.93 -11.29
C GLN A 128 17.47 7.58 -11.28
N PRO A 129 17.32 6.89 -12.42
CA PRO A 129 16.68 5.60 -12.49
C PRO A 129 17.58 4.48 -11.91
N VAL A 130 17.65 4.42 -10.59
CA VAL A 130 18.45 3.47 -9.80
C VAL A 130 17.54 2.46 -9.09
N GLY A 131 16.34 2.88 -8.72
CA GLY A 131 15.34 2.04 -8.05
C GLY A 131 14.76 0.95 -8.94
N SER A 132 14.00 0.05 -8.36
CA SER A 132 13.39 -1.10 -9.04
C SER A 132 12.01 -1.42 -8.45
N PHE A 133 11.29 -2.35 -9.08
CA PHE A 133 10.05 -2.92 -8.55
C PHE A 133 10.31 -4.32 -8.00
N TYR A 134 9.59 -4.67 -6.94
CA TYR A 134 9.72 -5.93 -6.21
C TYR A 134 8.35 -6.52 -5.91
N ARG A 135 8.33 -7.83 -5.72
CA ARG A 135 7.22 -8.61 -5.21
C ARG A 135 7.69 -9.41 -3.99
N PHE A 136 6.94 -9.33 -2.92
CA PHE A 136 7.16 -10.09 -1.70
C PHE A 136 6.03 -11.06 -1.49
N ASP A 137 6.34 -12.35 -1.48
CA ASP A 137 5.39 -13.45 -1.50
C ASP A 137 4.98 -13.91 -0.08
N ALA A 138 3.91 -14.69 0.01
CA ALA A 138 3.40 -15.19 1.29
C ALA A 138 4.39 -16.10 2.05
N ASP A 139 5.33 -16.73 1.35
CA ASP A 139 6.42 -17.53 1.93
C ASP A 139 7.60 -16.67 2.41
N LEU A 140 7.44 -15.34 2.36
CA LEU A 140 8.43 -14.32 2.74
C LEU A 140 9.66 -14.26 1.82
N SER A 141 9.52 -14.73 0.59
CA SER A 141 10.55 -14.56 -0.45
C SER A 141 10.39 -13.23 -1.18
N LEU A 142 11.53 -12.58 -1.48
CA LEU A 142 11.60 -11.31 -2.19
C LEU A 142 12.08 -11.54 -3.62
N HIS A 143 11.32 -11.02 -4.60
CA HIS A 143 11.61 -11.13 -6.02
C HIS A 143 11.69 -9.76 -6.66
N ARG A 144 12.78 -9.47 -7.38
CA ARG A 144 12.85 -8.28 -8.23
C ARG A 144 12.07 -8.54 -9.52
N LEU A 145 11.21 -7.58 -9.91
CA LEU A 145 10.46 -7.65 -11.17
C LEU A 145 11.30 -7.09 -12.32
N ASP A 146 11.22 -7.72 -13.48
CA ASP A 146 11.96 -7.28 -14.68
C ASP A 146 11.19 -6.16 -15.42
N LEU A 147 11.09 -4.99 -14.77
CA LEU A 147 10.43 -3.79 -15.29
C LEU A 147 11.40 -2.62 -15.52
N GLY A 148 12.71 -2.92 -15.54
CA GLY A 148 13.74 -1.91 -15.66
C GLY A 148 14.02 -1.16 -14.36
N HIS A 149 14.65 0.02 -14.50
CA HIS A 149 14.97 0.91 -13.38
C HIS A 149 14.11 2.16 -13.42
N VAL A 150 13.84 2.71 -12.24
CA VAL A 150 13.00 3.90 -12.03
C VAL A 150 13.69 4.91 -11.13
N ALA A 151 13.42 6.19 -11.35
CA ALA A 151 13.84 7.27 -10.47
C ALA A 151 12.90 7.42 -9.28
N ILE A 152 11.58 7.34 -9.51
CA ILE A 152 10.52 7.41 -8.50
C ILE A 152 9.41 6.43 -8.88
N SER A 153 9.36 5.28 -8.22
CA SER A 153 8.30 4.29 -8.43
C SER A 153 6.97 4.78 -7.88
N ASN A 154 5.90 4.77 -8.69
CA ASN A 154 4.55 5.17 -8.30
C ASN A 154 3.48 4.46 -9.13
N SER A 155 2.21 4.79 -8.88
CA SER A 155 1.02 4.33 -9.60
C SER A 155 0.80 2.82 -9.57
N LEU A 156 1.35 2.11 -8.57
CA LEU A 156 1.14 0.67 -8.44
C LEU A 156 -0.35 0.36 -8.22
N ALA A 157 -0.92 -0.40 -9.15
CA ALA A 157 -2.31 -0.84 -9.09
C ALA A 157 -2.52 -2.09 -9.96
N PHE A 158 -3.58 -2.84 -9.67
CA PHE A 158 -3.93 -4.05 -10.42
C PHE A 158 -5.37 -3.99 -10.93
N SER A 159 -5.59 -4.49 -12.16
CA SER A 159 -6.94 -4.66 -12.70
C SER A 159 -7.82 -5.53 -11.79
N PRO A 160 -9.16 -5.46 -11.92
CA PRO A 160 -10.06 -6.26 -11.07
C PRO A 160 -9.83 -7.77 -11.16
N ASP A 161 -9.43 -8.26 -12.33
CA ASP A 161 -9.10 -9.67 -12.59
C ASP A 161 -7.66 -10.05 -12.24
N GLY A 162 -6.84 -9.08 -11.78
CA GLY A 162 -5.44 -9.28 -11.43
C GLY A 162 -4.49 -9.56 -12.60
N ARG A 163 -4.94 -9.38 -13.85
CA ARG A 163 -4.17 -9.74 -15.04
C ARG A 163 -3.36 -8.60 -15.64
N THR A 164 -3.58 -7.39 -15.18
CA THR A 164 -2.84 -6.20 -15.60
C THR A 164 -2.29 -5.49 -14.39
N MET A 165 -1.00 -5.20 -14.40
CA MET A 165 -0.31 -4.34 -13.44
C MET A 165 -0.06 -2.98 -14.07
N TYR A 166 -0.40 -1.90 -13.36
CA TYR A 166 -0.08 -0.53 -13.70
C TYR A 166 1.04 -0.01 -12.80
N PHE A 167 1.92 0.83 -13.34
CA PHE A 167 3.03 1.45 -12.60
C PHE A 167 3.58 2.64 -13.38
N CYS A 168 4.36 3.49 -12.73
CA CYS A 168 5.09 4.56 -13.41
C CYS A 168 6.46 4.85 -12.77
N ASP A 169 7.29 5.55 -13.54
CA ASP A 169 8.38 6.39 -13.07
C ASP A 169 7.89 7.84 -13.17
N SER A 170 7.55 8.47 -12.03
CA SER A 170 6.86 9.77 -12.00
C SER A 170 7.52 10.84 -12.87
N PRO A 171 8.87 11.04 -12.87
CA PRO A 171 9.52 12.03 -13.73
C PRO A 171 9.34 11.80 -15.23
N ARG A 172 9.06 10.55 -15.65
CA ARG A 172 8.77 10.24 -17.06
C ARG A 172 7.38 10.71 -17.50
N ARG A 173 6.46 10.91 -16.55
CA ARG A 173 5.07 11.31 -16.78
C ARG A 173 4.32 10.37 -17.74
N VAL A 174 4.60 9.08 -17.61
CA VAL A 174 3.93 8.02 -18.38
C VAL A 174 3.54 6.93 -17.41
N ILE A 175 2.25 6.58 -17.36
CA ILE A 175 1.81 5.38 -16.69
C ILE A 175 1.94 4.23 -17.68
N GLN A 176 2.67 3.21 -17.28
CA GLN A 176 2.86 1.97 -18.02
C GLN A 176 1.94 0.88 -17.48
N ARG A 177 1.74 -0.15 -18.28
CA ARG A 177 1.11 -1.39 -17.85
C ARG A 177 1.83 -2.60 -18.43
N CYS A 178 1.66 -3.73 -17.78
CA CYS A 178 2.11 -5.02 -18.31
C CYS A 178 1.10 -6.12 -17.98
N ALA A 179 1.16 -7.21 -18.72
CA ALA A 179 0.48 -8.44 -18.30
C ALA A 179 1.06 -8.92 -16.96
N TYR A 180 0.19 -9.35 -16.06
CA TYR A 180 0.56 -9.88 -14.75
C TYR A 180 -0.05 -11.28 -14.60
N ALA A 181 0.79 -12.29 -14.48
CA ALA A 181 0.33 -13.67 -14.41
C ALA A 181 -0.06 -14.06 -12.97
N VAL A 182 -0.83 -15.13 -12.82
CA VAL A 182 -1.26 -15.63 -11.50
C VAL A 182 -0.07 -15.99 -10.61
N ASP A 183 1.06 -16.43 -11.19
CA ASP A 183 2.29 -16.71 -10.44
C ASP A 183 3.10 -15.45 -10.10
N GLY A 184 2.59 -14.26 -10.49
CA GLY A 184 3.24 -12.97 -10.25
C GLY A 184 4.37 -12.63 -11.21
N SER A 185 4.54 -13.40 -12.30
CA SER A 185 5.45 -13.00 -13.38
C SER A 185 4.87 -11.84 -14.18
N VAL A 186 5.76 -10.96 -14.65
CA VAL A 186 5.42 -9.77 -15.43
C VAL A 186 5.73 -9.96 -16.89
N GLY A 187 4.83 -9.47 -17.76
CA GLY A 187 5.07 -9.39 -19.20
C GLY A 187 5.86 -8.13 -19.57
N VAL A 188 6.04 -7.93 -20.87
CA VAL A 188 6.67 -6.72 -21.39
C VAL A 188 5.83 -5.50 -21.03
N ALA A 189 6.48 -4.49 -20.49
CA ALA A 189 5.85 -3.22 -20.17
C ALA A 189 5.57 -2.40 -21.45
N GLU A 190 4.40 -1.78 -21.50
CA GLU A 190 4.01 -0.86 -22.57
C GLU A 190 3.56 0.50 -22.01
N ASP A 191 3.83 1.58 -22.72
CA ASP A 191 3.29 2.90 -22.39
C ASP A 191 1.79 2.88 -22.61
N TRP A 192 1.02 3.15 -21.55
CA TRP A 192 -0.44 3.10 -21.61
C TRP A 192 -1.07 4.48 -21.57
N LEU A 193 -0.57 5.38 -20.72
CA LEU A 193 -1.11 6.72 -20.56
C LEU A 193 0.02 7.75 -20.59
N ASP A 194 0.01 8.60 -21.60
CA ASP A 194 0.98 9.69 -21.75
C ASP A 194 0.47 10.96 -21.06
N LEU A 195 1.13 11.35 -19.98
CA LEU A 195 0.83 12.53 -19.17
C LEU A 195 1.88 13.65 -19.34
N ARG A 196 2.76 13.58 -20.34
CA ARG A 196 3.81 14.60 -20.57
C ARG A 196 3.28 15.98 -20.90
N ALA A 197 2.01 16.06 -21.31
CA ALA A 197 1.34 17.34 -21.61
C ALA A 197 0.82 18.09 -20.37
N ILE A 198 0.82 17.47 -19.17
CA ILE A 198 0.43 18.15 -17.92
C ILE A 198 1.67 18.68 -17.18
N ASP A 199 1.48 19.74 -16.37
CA ASP A 199 2.56 20.33 -15.58
C ASP A 199 2.89 19.54 -14.30
N GLY A 200 2.07 18.55 -13.95
CA GLY A 200 2.26 17.69 -12.79
C GLY A 200 2.90 16.36 -13.11
N GLU A 201 3.01 15.51 -12.10
CA GLU A 201 3.52 14.16 -12.21
C GLU A 201 2.47 13.13 -11.75
N PRO A 202 2.37 11.94 -12.38
CA PRO A 202 1.56 10.85 -11.85
C PRO A 202 2.15 10.38 -10.53
N ASP A 203 1.29 10.28 -9.53
CA ASP A 203 1.62 9.77 -8.20
C ASP A 203 0.86 8.46 -7.92
N GLY A 204 0.41 8.19 -6.72
CA GLY A 204 -0.31 6.98 -6.37
C GLY A 204 -1.61 6.76 -7.17
N SER A 205 -1.97 5.50 -7.35
CA SER A 205 -3.18 5.09 -8.09
C SER A 205 -3.96 4.00 -7.36
N THR A 206 -5.25 3.88 -7.70
CA THR A 206 -6.12 2.75 -7.36
C THR A 206 -7.00 2.38 -8.54
N VAL A 207 -7.55 1.16 -8.56
CA VAL A 207 -8.47 0.69 -9.61
C VAL A 207 -9.84 0.41 -8.99
N ASP A 208 -10.89 0.88 -9.64
CA ASP A 208 -12.28 0.65 -9.23
C ASP A 208 -12.86 -0.66 -9.79
N ALA A 209 -14.11 -0.98 -9.38
CA ALA A 209 -14.78 -2.22 -9.78
C ALA A 209 -15.10 -2.32 -11.29
N GLU A 210 -15.10 -1.20 -12.00
CA GLU A 210 -15.27 -1.14 -13.46
C GLU A 210 -13.93 -1.22 -14.22
N GLY A 211 -12.80 -1.30 -13.51
CA GLY A 211 -11.46 -1.33 -14.08
C GLY A 211 -10.88 0.05 -14.40
N GLY A 212 -11.55 1.12 -13.99
CA GLY A 212 -11.05 2.48 -14.15
C GLY A 212 -9.88 2.76 -13.21
N LEU A 213 -8.79 3.31 -13.73
CA LEU A 213 -7.63 3.73 -12.94
C LEU A 213 -7.83 5.15 -12.44
N TRP A 214 -7.76 5.34 -11.14
CA TRP A 214 -7.74 6.65 -10.48
C TRP A 214 -6.30 7.01 -10.14
N ASN A 215 -5.81 8.13 -10.67
CA ASN A 215 -4.44 8.59 -10.47
C ASN A 215 -4.42 9.98 -9.83
N ALA A 216 -3.69 10.12 -8.73
CA ALA A 216 -3.36 11.42 -8.17
C ALA A 216 -2.30 12.09 -9.04
N GLN A 217 -2.51 13.38 -9.33
CA GLN A 217 -1.58 14.17 -10.13
C GLN A 217 -0.92 15.21 -9.25
N TRP A 218 0.29 14.87 -8.79
CA TRP A 218 1.12 15.75 -7.97
C TRP A 218 1.35 17.11 -8.63
N GLY A 219 1.12 18.17 -7.89
CA GLY A 219 1.27 19.55 -8.39
C GLY A 219 0.04 20.11 -9.09
N MET A 220 -0.98 19.27 -9.39
CA MET A 220 -2.16 19.66 -10.18
C MET A 220 -3.44 19.84 -9.37
N GLY A 221 -3.45 19.53 -8.07
CA GLY A 221 -4.64 19.66 -7.22
C GLY A 221 -5.81 18.82 -7.70
N ARG A 222 -5.57 17.62 -8.22
CA ARG A 222 -6.64 16.77 -8.75
C ARG A 222 -6.29 15.28 -8.73
N VAL A 223 -7.34 14.46 -8.71
CA VAL A 223 -7.32 13.03 -9.04
C VAL A 223 -8.11 12.83 -10.32
N VAL A 224 -7.61 12.04 -11.24
CA VAL A 224 -8.23 11.77 -12.53
C VAL A 224 -8.52 10.28 -12.68
N ARG A 225 -9.76 9.95 -13.06
CA ARG A 225 -10.15 8.60 -13.45
C ARG A 225 -9.93 8.41 -14.94
N TYR A 226 -9.29 7.34 -15.31
CA TYR A 226 -9.11 6.88 -16.68
C TYR A 226 -9.84 5.56 -16.88
N THR A 227 -10.58 5.44 -17.98
CA THR A 227 -11.21 4.18 -18.38
C THR A 227 -10.16 3.12 -18.72
N PRO A 228 -10.48 1.80 -18.76
CA PRO A 228 -9.53 0.75 -19.11
C PRO A 228 -8.82 0.94 -20.47
N ASP A 229 -9.44 1.69 -21.39
CA ASP A 229 -8.85 2.07 -22.68
C ASP A 229 -8.01 3.37 -22.62
N GLY A 230 -7.76 3.94 -21.42
CA GLY A 230 -6.88 5.09 -21.20
C GLY A 230 -7.51 6.46 -21.48
N ARG A 231 -8.84 6.56 -21.65
CA ARG A 231 -9.51 7.87 -21.82
C ARG A 231 -9.81 8.50 -20.47
N GLN A 232 -9.56 9.80 -20.35
CA GLN A 232 -10.01 10.58 -19.20
C GLN A 232 -11.54 10.55 -19.10
N ASP A 233 -12.05 10.15 -17.95
CA ASP A 233 -13.49 10.00 -17.69
C ASP A 233 -13.97 11.02 -16.63
N LEU A 234 -13.38 11.00 -15.44
CA LEU A 234 -13.76 11.88 -14.33
C LEU A 234 -12.55 12.66 -13.81
N VAL A 235 -12.84 13.86 -13.29
CA VAL A 235 -11.85 14.68 -12.58
C VAL A 235 -12.43 15.06 -11.24
N VAL A 236 -11.65 14.80 -10.17
CA VAL A 236 -11.93 15.25 -8.82
C VAL A 236 -10.93 16.34 -8.48
N SER A 237 -11.40 17.56 -8.28
CA SER A 237 -10.59 18.67 -7.80
C SER A 237 -10.30 18.49 -6.31
N VAL A 238 -9.04 18.65 -5.91
CA VAL A 238 -8.57 18.55 -4.53
C VAL A 238 -8.11 19.93 -4.08
N PRO A 239 -8.61 20.45 -2.94
CA PRO A 239 -8.19 21.76 -2.41
C PRO A 239 -6.80 21.71 -1.74
N ALA A 240 -5.88 20.99 -2.33
CA ALA A 240 -4.45 20.95 -2.03
C ALA A 240 -3.71 20.65 -3.32
N ARG A 241 -2.61 21.35 -3.55
CA ARG A 241 -1.86 21.28 -4.81
C ARG A 241 -1.23 19.92 -5.06
N GLN A 242 -0.88 19.20 -3.98
CA GLN A 242 -0.11 17.96 -4.03
C GLN A 242 -0.93 16.77 -3.50
N PRO A 243 -2.01 16.30 -4.19
CA PRO A 243 -2.61 15.01 -3.88
C PRO A 243 -1.61 13.91 -4.20
N THR A 244 -1.59 12.86 -3.38
CA THR A 244 -0.57 11.80 -3.45
C THR A 244 -1.16 10.45 -3.82
N ARG A 245 -2.18 9.97 -3.10
CA ARG A 245 -2.80 8.67 -3.40
C ARG A 245 -4.31 8.70 -3.17
N PRO A 246 -5.12 8.16 -4.11
CA PRO A 246 -6.54 7.88 -3.92
C PRO A 246 -6.78 6.46 -3.41
N ALA A 247 -7.86 6.28 -2.65
CA ALA A 247 -8.44 4.97 -2.30
C ALA A 247 -9.96 5.06 -2.25
N LEU A 248 -10.64 4.01 -2.67
CA LEU A 248 -12.09 3.89 -2.55
C LEU A 248 -12.43 3.15 -1.26
N GLY A 249 -13.29 3.73 -0.44
CA GLY A 249 -13.64 3.22 0.88
C GLY A 249 -15.07 3.58 1.28
N GLY A 250 -15.35 3.47 2.59
CA GLY A 250 -16.70 3.56 3.13
C GLY A 250 -17.43 2.20 3.06
N ALA A 251 -18.57 2.09 3.73
CA ALA A 251 -19.30 0.83 3.82
C ALA A 251 -19.73 0.26 2.47
N ALA A 252 -20.01 1.14 1.49
CA ALA A 252 -20.38 0.76 0.12
C ALA A 252 -19.21 0.88 -0.87
N LEU A 253 -18.00 1.22 -0.43
CA LEU A 253 -16.83 1.49 -1.28
C LEU A 253 -17.07 2.57 -2.35
N ASP A 254 -17.91 3.54 -2.04
CA ASP A 254 -18.34 4.65 -2.92
C ASP A 254 -17.84 6.02 -2.45
N THR A 255 -16.90 6.04 -1.53
CA THR A 255 -16.24 7.26 -1.06
C THR A 255 -14.78 7.23 -1.48
N LEU A 256 -14.37 8.21 -2.29
CA LEU A 256 -12.98 8.41 -2.66
C LEU A 256 -12.28 9.18 -1.55
N TYR A 257 -11.26 8.61 -0.94
CA TYR A 257 -10.35 9.25 0.00
C TYR A 257 -9.04 9.57 -0.72
N ILE A 258 -8.42 10.70 -0.35
CA ILE A 258 -7.22 11.18 -1.04
C ILE A 258 -6.27 11.76 0.00
N THR A 259 -5.07 11.22 0.08
CA THR A 259 -3.96 11.83 0.84
C THR A 259 -3.33 12.97 0.07
N SER A 260 -2.66 13.86 0.79
CA SER A 260 -1.94 14.99 0.21
C SER A 260 -0.67 15.32 1.00
N ALA A 261 0.18 16.15 0.41
CA ALA A 261 1.46 16.51 0.96
C ALA A 261 1.67 18.02 1.01
N ARG A 262 2.47 18.46 1.98
CA ARG A 262 3.08 19.80 2.05
C ARG A 262 4.60 19.77 1.91
N ASP A 263 5.15 18.60 1.59
CA ASP A 263 6.58 18.43 1.39
C ASP A 263 7.09 19.29 0.23
N GLY A 264 8.26 19.86 0.37
CA GLY A 264 8.86 20.77 -0.62
C GLY A 264 8.18 22.13 -0.78
N LEU A 265 7.02 22.40 -0.14
CA LEU A 265 6.37 23.70 -0.20
C LEU A 265 7.12 24.74 0.63
N SER A 266 7.43 25.90 0.02
CA SER A 266 7.96 27.05 0.73
C SER A 266 6.98 27.58 1.79
N ALA A 267 7.45 28.40 2.72
CA ALA A 267 6.57 29.01 3.73
C ALA A 267 5.45 29.85 3.09
N GLN A 268 5.69 30.50 1.95
CA GLN A 268 4.65 31.22 1.21
C GLN A 268 3.66 30.24 0.58
N ALA A 269 4.13 29.21 -0.12
CA ALA A 269 3.26 28.22 -0.76
C ALA A 269 2.36 27.49 0.26
N ARG A 270 2.84 27.25 1.48
CA ARG A 270 2.00 26.68 2.57
C ARG A 270 0.91 27.63 3.06
N ARG A 271 1.16 28.95 3.02
CA ARG A 271 0.11 29.94 3.33
C ARG A 271 -0.95 30.02 2.22
N ASP A 272 -0.52 29.84 0.98
CA ASP A 272 -1.39 29.90 -0.19
C ASP A 272 -2.17 28.58 -0.40
N ASP A 273 -1.68 27.48 0.19
CA ASP A 273 -2.29 26.15 0.17
C ASP A 273 -2.50 25.63 1.63
N PRO A 274 -3.45 26.22 2.37
CA PRO A 274 -3.63 25.94 3.81
C PRO A 274 -4.12 24.52 4.11
N GLN A 275 -4.66 23.82 3.09
CA GLN A 275 -5.13 22.44 3.24
C GLN A 275 -4.11 21.40 2.73
N ALA A 276 -2.92 21.81 2.34
CA ALA A 276 -1.85 20.86 2.01
C ALA A 276 -1.54 19.94 3.21
N GLY A 277 -1.46 18.62 2.97
CA GLY A 277 -1.25 17.60 4.01
C GLY A 277 -2.53 17.13 4.70
N HIS A 278 -3.72 17.59 4.30
CA HIS A 278 -4.99 17.03 4.78
C HIS A 278 -5.30 15.70 4.10
N LEU A 279 -6.14 14.90 4.74
CA LEU A 279 -6.88 13.82 4.12
C LEU A 279 -8.19 14.39 3.57
N PHE A 280 -8.50 14.08 2.30
CA PHE A 280 -9.70 14.54 1.63
C PHE A 280 -10.67 13.39 1.36
N SER A 281 -11.94 13.73 1.12
CA SER A 281 -12.95 12.78 0.66
C SER A 281 -13.90 13.41 -0.36
N ALA A 282 -14.43 12.58 -1.24
CA ALA A 282 -15.48 12.91 -2.19
C ALA A 282 -16.39 11.70 -2.43
N ALA A 283 -17.66 11.93 -2.75
CA ALA A 283 -18.50 10.84 -3.24
C ALA A 283 -18.00 10.36 -4.60
N SER A 284 -17.90 9.07 -4.79
CA SER A 284 -17.53 8.44 -6.04
C SER A 284 -18.80 7.92 -6.75
N PRO A 285 -18.99 8.18 -8.06
CA PRO A 285 -20.10 7.61 -8.82
C PRO A 285 -19.89 6.13 -9.16
N VAL A 286 -18.70 5.58 -8.90
CA VAL A 286 -18.34 4.18 -9.12
C VAL A 286 -17.84 3.56 -7.82
N GLN A 287 -18.05 2.26 -7.65
CA GLN A 287 -17.61 1.54 -6.46
C GLN A 287 -16.15 1.09 -6.60
N GLY A 288 -15.45 1.05 -5.47
CA GLY A 288 -14.14 0.43 -5.34
C GLY A 288 -14.21 -1.09 -5.23
N LEU A 289 -13.06 -1.67 -5.06
CA LEU A 289 -12.85 -3.08 -4.69
C LEU A 289 -12.28 -3.14 -3.28
N PRO A 290 -12.58 -4.19 -2.51
CA PRO A 290 -11.86 -4.43 -1.27
C PRO A 290 -10.36 -4.51 -1.53
N GLU A 291 -9.58 -3.83 -0.71
CA GLU A 291 -8.12 -3.90 -0.80
C GLU A 291 -7.65 -5.32 -0.47
N PRO A 292 -6.83 -5.96 -1.31
CA PRO A 292 -6.28 -7.27 -1.01
C PRO A 292 -5.38 -7.21 0.22
N ARG A 293 -5.36 -8.31 0.98
CA ARG A 293 -4.51 -8.44 2.15
C ARG A 293 -3.26 -9.24 1.84
N PHE A 294 -2.17 -8.95 2.54
CA PHE A 294 -0.97 -9.76 2.44
C PHE A 294 -1.23 -11.15 3.03
N ALA A 295 -1.01 -12.17 2.23
CA ALA A 295 -1.32 -13.56 2.58
C ALA A 295 -0.27 -14.23 3.48
N GLY A 296 0.92 -13.62 3.64
CA GLY A 296 1.96 -14.14 4.54
C GLY A 296 1.70 -13.79 6.00
N MET A 297 2.25 -14.60 6.90
CA MET A 297 2.05 -14.48 8.33
C MET A 297 3.37 -14.22 9.08
N PRO A 298 3.35 -13.42 10.18
CA PRO A 298 4.51 -13.29 11.04
C PRO A 298 4.82 -14.62 11.77
N ARG A 299 6.09 -14.90 11.98
CA ARG A 299 6.53 -16.13 12.67
C ARG A 299 6.00 -16.25 14.10
N SER A 300 5.79 -15.11 14.77
CA SER A 300 5.21 -15.04 16.11
C SER A 300 3.72 -15.41 16.16
N ALA A 301 2.97 -15.23 15.08
CA ALA A 301 1.56 -15.65 14.96
C ALA A 301 1.44 -17.18 14.91
N ASP A 302 2.30 -17.86 14.15
CA ASP A 302 2.38 -19.34 14.09
C ASP A 302 2.55 -19.99 15.47
N VAL A 303 3.29 -19.33 16.38
CA VAL A 303 3.52 -19.84 17.74
C VAL A 303 2.27 -19.68 18.63
N ARG A 304 1.44 -18.66 18.39
CA ARG A 304 0.19 -18.44 19.14
C ARG A 304 -0.88 -19.44 18.73
N GLU A 305 -1.11 -19.65 17.43
CA GLU A 305 -2.09 -20.64 16.95
C GLU A 305 -1.78 -22.06 17.46
N ARG A 306 -0.49 -22.45 17.55
CA ARG A 306 -0.09 -23.76 18.10
C ARG A 306 -0.30 -23.86 19.60
N ARG A 307 -0.35 -22.75 20.34
CA ARG A 307 -0.63 -22.74 21.80
C ARG A 307 -2.11 -22.76 22.11
N ASP A 308 -2.94 -22.21 21.25
CA ASP A 308 -4.38 -22.11 21.42
C ASP A 308 -5.13 -23.31 20.81
N SER A 309 -4.47 -24.18 20.05
CA SER A 309 -5.03 -25.47 19.61
C SER A 309 -5.14 -26.40 20.82
N PRO A 310 -6.33 -26.91 21.18
CA PRO A 310 -6.47 -27.84 22.28
C PRO A 310 -5.63 -29.08 22.02
N GLN A 311 -4.67 -29.36 22.93
CA GLN A 311 -3.87 -30.57 22.87
C GLN A 311 -4.81 -31.76 22.78
N ALA A 312 -4.78 -32.47 21.65
CA ALA A 312 -5.46 -33.75 21.52
C ALA A 312 -4.94 -34.67 22.65
N SER A 313 -5.84 -35.04 23.54
CA SER A 313 -5.56 -35.95 24.65
C SER A 313 -4.89 -37.20 24.12
N SER A 314 -3.69 -37.47 24.56
CA SER A 314 -2.96 -38.71 24.25
C SER A 314 -3.80 -39.92 24.68
N PRO A 315 -3.88 -40.97 23.86
CA PRO A 315 -4.58 -42.18 24.25
C PRO A 315 -3.83 -42.84 25.41
N THR A 316 -4.52 -43.04 26.53
CA THR A 316 -4.03 -43.83 27.68
C THR A 316 -3.79 -45.25 27.22
N THR A 317 -2.56 -45.69 27.28
CA THR A 317 -2.16 -47.09 27.07
C THR A 317 -2.67 -47.92 28.25
N PRO A 318 -3.40 -49.06 28.08
CA PRO A 318 -3.77 -49.93 29.18
C PRO A 318 -2.59 -50.67 29.77
N PRO A 319 -2.56 -51.00 31.06
CA PRO A 319 -1.41 -51.66 31.69
C PRO A 319 -1.28 -53.12 31.23
N CYS A 320 -0.06 -53.50 30.92
CA CYS A 320 0.36 -54.83 30.51
C CYS A 320 0.13 -55.84 31.65
N GLY A 321 -0.68 -56.87 31.39
CA GLY A 321 -0.95 -57.93 32.35
C GLY A 321 0.26 -58.82 32.65
N ALA A 322 0.35 -59.25 33.90
CA ALA A 322 1.41 -60.14 34.42
C ALA A 322 1.36 -61.56 33.80
N PRO A 323 2.52 -62.24 33.72
CA PRO A 323 2.61 -63.56 33.13
C PRO A 323 2.03 -64.65 34.06
N SER A 324 1.18 -65.52 33.52
CA SER A 324 0.69 -66.71 34.19
C SER A 324 1.72 -67.80 34.18
N THR A 325 2.12 -68.28 35.38
CA THR A 325 2.87 -69.49 35.58
C THR A 325 2.02 -70.73 35.18
N ARG A 326 2.46 -71.53 34.27
CA ARG A 326 2.00 -72.93 34.10
C ARG A 326 3.06 -73.87 34.64
N SER A 327 2.64 -74.66 35.65
CA SER A 327 3.27 -75.85 36.13
C SER A 327 2.87 -77.04 35.21
N GLN A 328 3.87 -77.85 34.86
CA GLN A 328 3.66 -79.18 34.31
C GLN A 328 3.42 -80.18 35.42
N PRO A 329 2.86 -81.36 35.10
CA PRO A 329 3.73 -82.50 34.81
C PRO A 329 3.71 -82.95 33.36
#